data_179cd547a986a3131e4ee13e3ccac40a
#
_entry.id   179cd547a986a3131e4ee13e3ccac40a
#
_cell.length_a   1.000
_cell.length_b   1.000
_cell.length_c   1.000
_cell.angle_alpha   90.00
_cell.angle_beta   90.00
_cell.angle_gamma   90.00
#
_symmetry.space_group_name_H-M   'P 1'
#
loop_
_entity.id
_entity.type
_entity.pdbx_description
1 polymer ?
#
loop_
_entity_poly.entity_id
_entity_poly.type
_entity_poly.pdbx_seq_one_letter_code
_entity_poly.pdbx_strand_id
1 'polypeptide(L)'
;MKTEELENILSKYKISKPGAKVEEVENRSLPFMLSTFRCLIKNNIPPTQDEFIKAFKDKYPDLKFRGIVSRLKRSYLSYIREYHLGFLLRDHFKKVIYNEKLDLLGIDYIVYYRRRKFNLHAFVDTESGRYWREVKNDRHQFKGNHIDIPMDLSSGKRVGRIILYTDDHIFALKKRMNELLAKT
;
A
#
# COMPACT_ATOMS: atom_id res chain seq x y z
N MET A 1 13.16 -2.73 13.50
CA MET A 1 11.81 -2.30 13.95
C MET A 1 10.83 -3.43 13.65
N LYS A 2 10.04 -3.84 14.62
CA LYS A 2 8.94 -4.83 14.49
C LYS A 2 7.64 -4.14 14.12
N THR A 3 6.62 -4.90 13.71
CA THR A 3 5.30 -4.35 13.35
C THR A 3 4.67 -3.55 14.51
N GLU A 4 4.72 -4.05 15.74
CA GLU A 4 4.19 -3.37 16.93
C GLU A 4 4.87 -2.02 17.20
N GLU A 5 6.19 -1.93 17.01
CA GLU A 5 6.94 -0.67 17.18
C GLU A 5 6.50 0.37 16.15
N LEU A 6 6.29 -0.06 14.89
CA LEU A 6 5.74 0.80 13.85
C LEU A 6 4.33 1.28 14.20
N GLU A 7 3.45 0.39 14.66
CA GLU A 7 2.09 0.74 15.07
C GLU A 7 2.07 1.76 16.21
N ASN A 8 2.97 1.61 17.20
CA ASN A 8 3.12 2.59 18.28
C ASN A 8 3.53 3.98 17.76
N ILE A 9 4.36 4.04 16.73
CA ILE A 9 4.72 5.31 16.07
C ILE A 9 3.50 5.88 15.33
N LEU A 10 2.83 5.06 14.51
CA LEU A 10 1.68 5.46 13.71
C LEU A 10 0.49 5.92 14.57
N SER A 11 0.32 5.36 15.77
CA SER A 11 -0.75 5.76 16.70
C SER A 11 -0.69 7.23 17.11
N LYS A 12 0.51 7.81 17.10
CA LYS A 12 0.79 9.22 17.45
C LYS A 12 0.63 10.18 16.27
N TYR A 13 0.44 9.66 15.04
CA TYR A 13 0.36 10.50 13.86
C TYR A 13 -0.97 11.24 13.78
N LYS A 14 -0.89 12.53 13.53
CA LYS A 14 -2.07 13.35 13.22
C LYS A 14 -2.48 13.11 11.77
N ILE A 15 -3.64 12.49 11.60
CA ILE A 15 -4.21 12.18 10.29
C ILE A 15 -5.44 13.05 10.07
N SER A 16 -5.41 13.86 9.04
CA SER A 16 -6.58 14.61 8.57
C SER A 16 -7.31 13.84 7.48
N LYS A 17 -8.65 13.82 7.54
CA LYS A 17 -9.46 13.15 6.53
C LYS A 17 -9.26 13.80 5.16
N PRO A 18 -9.22 13.02 4.08
CA PRO A 18 -9.31 13.59 2.73
C PRO A 18 -10.67 14.27 2.55
N GLY A 19 -10.68 15.38 1.84
CA GLY A 19 -11.93 15.99 1.41
C GLY A 19 -12.63 15.19 0.31
N ALA A 20 -13.73 15.75 -0.22
CA ALA A 20 -14.47 15.14 -1.32
C ALA A 20 -13.55 14.83 -2.52
N LYS A 21 -13.89 13.77 -3.25
CA LYS A 21 -13.17 13.38 -4.47
C LYS A 21 -13.56 14.38 -5.57
N VAL A 22 -12.75 15.43 -5.72
CA VAL A 22 -12.84 16.40 -6.81
C VAL A 22 -11.50 16.34 -7.53
N GLU A 23 -11.40 15.52 -8.56
CA GLU A 23 -10.17 15.33 -9.33
C GLU A 23 -10.38 15.88 -10.74
N GLU A 24 -9.62 16.91 -11.07
CA GLU A 24 -9.62 17.52 -12.41
C GLU A 24 -8.54 16.92 -13.32
N VAL A 25 -7.65 16.05 -12.75
CA VAL A 25 -6.51 15.50 -13.48
C VAL A 25 -6.49 13.98 -13.36
N GLU A 26 -6.29 13.30 -14.47
CA GLU A 26 -6.13 11.85 -14.50
C GLU A 26 -4.85 11.39 -13.79
N ASN A 27 -4.92 10.22 -13.16
CA ASN A 27 -3.79 9.64 -12.40
C ASN A 27 -2.48 9.53 -13.22
N ARG A 28 -2.57 9.22 -14.51
CA ARG A 28 -1.42 9.07 -15.41
C ARG A 28 -0.69 10.40 -15.67
N SER A 29 -1.34 11.52 -15.45
CA SER A 29 -0.76 12.86 -15.59
C SER A 29 -0.06 13.34 -14.32
N LEU A 30 -0.10 12.56 -13.24
CA LEU A 30 0.51 12.91 -11.98
C LEU A 30 1.88 12.25 -11.82
N PRO A 31 2.84 12.95 -11.19
CA PRO A 31 4.11 12.34 -10.80
C PRO A 31 3.88 11.14 -9.88
N PHE A 32 4.82 10.20 -9.90
CA PHE A 32 4.79 9.02 -9.06
C PHE A 32 4.96 9.39 -7.57
N MET A 33 3.83 9.57 -6.88
CA MET A 33 3.78 10.09 -5.51
C MET A 33 4.47 9.18 -4.50
N LEU A 34 4.46 7.86 -4.74
CA LEU A 34 5.06 6.88 -3.85
C LEU A 34 6.58 7.07 -3.72
N SER A 35 7.28 7.51 -4.79
CA SER A 35 8.70 7.83 -4.70
C SER A 35 8.98 8.94 -3.68
N THR A 36 8.13 9.98 -3.65
CA THR A 36 8.26 11.05 -2.64
C THR A 36 8.05 10.51 -1.23
N PHE A 37 7.03 9.68 -1.01
CA PHE A 37 6.80 9.05 0.28
C PHE A 37 8.02 8.23 0.75
N ARG A 38 8.59 7.42 -0.14
CA ARG A 38 9.73 6.55 0.17
C ARG A 38 11.02 7.31 0.47
N CYS A 39 11.31 8.36 -0.28
CA CYS A 39 12.48 9.21 -0.02
C CYS A 39 12.47 9.85 1.38
N LEU A 40 11.29 9.97 1.99
CA LEU A 40 11.13 10.53 3.33
C LEU A 40 11.28 9.51 4.46
N ILE A 41 11.31 8.20 4.16
CA ILE A 41 11.49 7.17 5.18
C ILE A 41 12.90 7.28 5.77
N LYS A 42 12.99 7.48 7.08
CA LYS A 42 14.26 7.56 7.82
C LYS A 42 14.26 6.52 8.94
N ASN A 43 15.31 5.72 9.02
CA ASN A 43 15.45 4.69 10.06
C ASN A 43 14.21 3.77 10.17
N ASN A 44 13.60 3.42 9.05
CA ASN A 44 12.33 2.68 8.97
C ASN A 44 11.12 3.41 9.57
N ILE A 45 11.18 4.71 9.82
CA ILE A 45 10.07 5.53 10.26
C ILE A 45 9.48 6.22 9.03
N PRO A 46 8.20 5.99 8.70
CA PRO A 46 7.56 6.66 7.57
C PRO A 46 7.28 8.14 7.92
N PRO A 47 7.20 9.04 6.92
CA PRO A 47 6.87 10.43 7.16
C PRO A 47 5.45 10.58 7.73
N THR A 48 5.20 11.66 8.44
CA THR A 48 3.85 12.10 8.77
C THR A 48 3.10 12.55 7.50
N GLN A 49 1.76 12.65 7.61
CA GLN A 49 0.94 13.11 6.47
C GLN A 49 1.33 14.52 6.01
N ASP A 50 1.63 15.40 6.94
CA ASP A 50 1.98 16.79 6.63
C ASP A 50 3.37 16.91 6.00
N GLU A 51 4.36 16.14 6.48
CA GLU A 51 5.69 16.05 5.86
C GLU A 51 5.60 15.54 4.41
N PHE A 52 4.82 14.49 4.17
CA PHE A 52 4.61 13.96 2.82
C PHE A 52 3.96 14.99 1.89
N ILE A 53 2.88 15.65 2.34
CA ILE A 53 2.19 16.66 1.54
C ILE A 53 3.09 17.85 1.25
N LYS A 54 3.84 18.32 2.26
CA LYS A 54 4.79 19.42 2.10
C LYS A 54 5.86 19.08 1.09
N ALA A 55 6.56 17.95 1.28
CA ALA A 55 7.63 17.53 0.39
C ALA A 55 7.16 17.31 -1.06
N PHE A 56 5.95 16.80 -1.25
CA PHE A 56 5.38 16.67 -2.60
C PHE A 56 5.15 18.03 -3.25
N LYS A 57 4.57 19.00 -2.52
CA LYS A 57 4.34 20.35 -3.02
C LYS A 57 5.64 21.10 -3.31
N ASP A 58 6.65 20.95 -2.45
CA ASP A 58 7.97 21.57 -2.64
C ASP A 58 8.68 21.00 -3.88
N LYS A 59 8.52 19.70 -4.14
CA LYS A 59 9.09 19.02 -5.30
C LYS A 59 8.38 19.36 -6.61
N TYR A 60 7.08 19.64 -6.56
CA TYR A 60 6.24 19.90 -7.73
C TYR A 60 5.40 21.19 -7.53
N PRO A 61 6.04 22.36 -7.46
CA PRO A 61 5.38 23.62 -7.13
C PRO A 61 4.35 24.07 -8.17
N ASP A 62 4.50 23.63 -9.42
CA ASP A 62 3.61 23.99 -10.53
C ASP A 62 2.34 23.11 -10.59
N LEU A 63 2.30 22.02 -9.84
CA LEU A 63 1.12 21.17 -9.75
C LEU A 63 0.05 21.78 -8.84
N LYS A 64 -0.65 22.78 -9.36
CA LYS A 64 -1.73 23.49 -8.66
C LYS A 64 -3.06 23.19 -9.32
N PHE A 65 -3.72 22.11 -8.89
CA PHE A 65 -5.09 21.84 -9.33
C PHE A 65 -6.02 21.62 -8.12
N ARG A 66 -7.31 21.83 -8.36
CA ARG A 66 -8.32 21.63 -7.33
C ARG A 66 -8.30 20.17 -6.87
N GLY A 67 -8.29 19.94 -5.56
CA GLY A 67 -8.34 18.61 -4.98
C GLY A 67 -6.99 17.92 -4.77
N ILE A 68 -5.83 18.51 -5.17
CA ILE A 68 -4.49 17.89 -5.00
C ILE A 68 -4.23 17.46 -3.56
N VAL A 69 -4.57 18.30 -2.57
CA VAL A 69 -4.34 17.98 -1.16
C VAL A 69 -5.17 16.78 -0.71
N SER A 70 -6.45 16.72 -1.12
CA SER A 70 -7.33 15.57 -0.83
C SER A 70 -6.79 14.30 -1.49
N ARG A 71 -6.24 14.40 -2.70
CA ARG A 71 -5.58 13.31 -3.40
C ARG A 71 -4.36 12.81 -2.63
N LEU A 72 -3.46 13.71 -2.23
CA LEU A 72 -2.26 13.37 -1.46
C LEU A 72 -2.62 12.70 -0.13
N LYS A 73 -3.65 13.17 0.58
CA LYS A 73 -4.15 12.54 1.80
C LYS A 73 -4.63 11.10 1.57
N ARG A 74 -5.35 10.83 0.48
CA ARG A 74 -5.78 9.47 0.13
C ARG A 74 -4.59 8.56 -0.20
N SER A 75 -3.67 9.05 -1.02
CA SER A 75 -2.46 8.32 -1.40
C SER A 75 -1.58 8.01 -0.19
N TYR A 76 -1.41 8.97 0.72
CA TYR A 76 -0.68 8.77 1.97
C TYR A 76 -1.23 7.60 2.79
N LEU A 77 -2.56 7.52 2.94
CA LEU A 77 -3.18 6.41 3.68
C LEU A 77 -2.94 5.05 3.01
N SER A 78 -2.93 5.00 1.67
CA SER A 78 -2.58 3.78 0.93
C SER A 78 -1.13 3.40 1.17
N TYR A 79 -0.21 4.36 1.09
CA TYR A 79 1.23 4.11 1.29
C TYR A 79 1.58 3.66 2.71
N ILE A 80 0.93 4.24 3.73
CA ILE A 80 1.12 3.79 5.12
C ILE A 80 0.62 2.35 5.29
N ARG A 81 -0.53 1.98 4.72
CA ARG A 81 -1.07 0.62 4.79
C ARG A 81 -0.16 -0.39 4.12
N GLU A 82 0.29 -0.06 2.91
CA GLU A 82 1.24 -0.89 2.17
C GLU A 82 2.56 -1.01 2.94
N TYR A 83 3.10 0.09 3.45
CA TYR A 83 4.33 0.07 4.24
C TYR A 83 4.21 -0.80 5.49
N HIS A 84 3.11 -0.67 6.24
CA HIS A 84 2.80 -1.52 7.39
C HIS A 84 2.67 -3.01 6.99
N LEU A 85 1.97 -3.30 5.89
CA LEU A 85 1.87 -4.67 5.38
C LEU A 85 3.25 -5.29 5.14
N GLY A 86 4.21 -4.50 4.66
CA GLY A 86 5.59 -4.96 4.48
C GLY A 86 6.26 -5.42 5.77
N PHE A 87 5.99 -4.80 6.92
CA PHE A 87 6.45 -5.26 8.22
C PHE A 87 5.71 -6.52 8.63
N LEU A 88 4.40 -6.51 8.56
CA LEU A 88 3.57 -7.67 8.89
C LEU A 88 3.96 -8.91 8.07
N LEU A 89 4.24 -8.75 6.77
CA LEU A 89 4.73 -9.86 5.94
C LEU A 89 6.09 -10.39 6.43
N ARG A 90 7.02 -9.52 6.87
CA ARG A 90 8.32 -9.96 7.39
C ARG A 90 8.23 -10.71 8.71
N ASP A 91 7.21 -10.44 9.53
CA ASP A 91 6.97 -11.20 10.76
C ASP A 91 6.50 -12.64 10.45
N HIS A 92 5.91 -12.89 9.27
CA HIS A 92 5.34 -14.18 8.88
C HIS A 92 6.09 -14.96 7.80
N PHE A 93 6.95 -14.30 7.00
CA PHE A 93 7.67 -14.91 5.89
C PHE A 93 9.17 -14.64 5.98
N LYS A 94 9.99 -15.68 5.81
CA LYS A 94 11.46 -15.59 5.87
C LYS A 94 12.05 -14.66 4.78
N LYS A 95 11.37 -14.52 3.64
CA LYS A 95 11.86 -13.72 2.52
C LYS A 95 10.71 -12.91 1.93
N VAL A 96 10.82 -11.60 2.08
CA VAL A 96 9.91 -10.59 1.52
C VAL A 96 10.74 -9.61 0.70
N ILE A 97 10.38 -9.43 -0.54
CA ILE A 97 11.06 -8.52 -1.47
C ILE A 97 10.08 -7.40 -1.83
N TYR A 98 10.61 -6.20 -1.83
CA TYR A 98 9.95 -4.99 -2.23
C TYR A 98 10.97 -4.05 -2.89
N ASN A 99 10.61 -3.48 -4.04
CA ASN A 99 11.38 -2.42 -4.69
C ASN A 99 10.49 -1.64 -5.69
N GLU A 100 10.94 -0.46 -6.09
CA GLU A 100 10.18 0.42 -7.01
C GLU A 100 9.92 -0.20 -8.40
N LYS A 101 10.81 -1.06 -8.89
CA LYS A 101 10.62 -1.72 -10.19
C LYS A 101 9.43 -2.67 -10.16
N LEU A 102 9.22 -3.37 -9.04
CA LEU A 102 8.07 -4.24 -8.85
C LEU A 102 6.77 -3.46 -8.85
N ASP A 103 6.75 -2.31 -8.20
CA ASP A 103 5.58 -1.46 -8.11
C ASP A 103 5.19 -0.87 -9.49
N LEU A 104 6.18 -0.50 -10.32
CA LEU A 104 5.94 -0.13 -11.72
C LEU A 104 5.32 -1.27 -12.53
N LEU A 105 5.60 -2.52 -12.16
CA LEU A 105 4.98 -3.73 -12.71
C LEU A 105 3.64 -4.06 -12.03
N GLY A 106 3.16 -3.22 -11.12
CA GLY A 106 1.92 -3.42 -10.38
C GLY A 106 2.00 -4.49 -9.29
N ILE A 107 3.19 -4.91 -8.87
CA ILE A 107 3.44 -5.89 -7.81
C ILE A 107 3.89 -5.15 -6.56
N ASP A 108 3.11 -5.22 -5.50
CA ASP A 108 3.43 -4.52 -4.26
C ASP A 108 4.51 -5.25 -3.44
N TYR A 109 4.43 -6.59 -3.38
CA TYR A 109 5.42 -7.44 -2.70
C TYR A 109 5.64 -8.75 -3.41
N ILE A 110 6.86 -9.32 -3.22
CA ILE A 110 7.13 -10.74 -3.52
C ILE A 110 7.44 -11.43 -2.21
N VAL A 111 6.79 -12.57 -1.96
CA VAL A 111 7.11 -13.46 -0.84
C VAL A 111 7.48 -14.85 -1.34
N TYR A 112 8.29 -15.53 -0.54
CA TYR A 112 8.62 -16.93 -0.76
C TYR A 112 7.96 -17.78 0.31
N TYR A 113 7.11 -18.71 -0.11
CA TYR A 113 6.42 -19.65 0.76
C TYR A 113 6.58 -21.07 0.21
N ARG A 114 7.03 -22.01 1.06
CA ARG A 114 7.31 -23.41 0.67
C ARG A 114 8.12 -23.52 -0.63
N ARG A 115 9.21 -22.73 -0.74
CA ARG A 115 10.11 -22.64 -1.90
C ARG A 115 9.47 -22.10 -3.20
N ARG A 116 8.24 -21.66 -3.19
CA ARG A 116 7.57 -21.03 -4.33
C ARG A 116 7.52 -19.52 -4.16
N LYS A 117 7.62 -18.82 -5.26
CA LYS A 117 7.51 -17.36 -5.35
C LYS A 117 6.06 -16.98 -5.57
N PHE A 118 5.56 -16.01 -4.81
CA PHE A 118 4.23 -15.40 -4.97
C PHE A 118 4.35 -13.89 -5.11
N ASN A 119 3.64 -13.33 -6.07
CA ASN A 119 3.51 -11.89 -6.30
C ASN A 119 2.23 -11.40 -5.62
N LEU A 120 2.34 -10.39 -4.78
CA LEU A 120 1.24 -9.90 -3.95
C LEU A 120 0.77 -8.54 -4.42
N HIS A 121 -0.55 -8.32 -4.40
CA HIS A 121 -1.22 -7.08 -4.72
C HIS A 121 -2.13 -6.67 -3.57
N ALA A 122 -1.76 -5.57 -2.91
CA ALA A 122 -2.49 -5.03 -1.78
C ALA A 122 -3.43 -3.91 -2.22
N PHE A 123 -4.67 -3.94 -1.80
CA PHE A 123 -5.62 -2.86 -2.06
C PHE A 123 -6.69 -2.79 -0.99
N VAL A 124 -7.31 -1.63 -0.85
CA VAL A 124 -8.48 -1.48 0.03
C VAL A 124 -9.71 -1.98 -0.72
N ASP A 125 -10.46 -2.88 -0.09
CA ASP A 125 -11.65 -3.51 -0.68
C ASP A 125 -12.85 -2.53 -0.69
N THR A 126 -12.79 -1.59 -1.61
CA THR A 126 -13.85 -0.65 -1.96
C THR A 126 -14.14 -0.79 -3.45
N GLU A 127 -15.29 -0.31 -3.89
CA GLU A 127 -15.64 -0.29 -5.31
C GLU A 127 -14.52 0.32 -6.17
N SER A 128 -14.02 1.49 -5.77
CA SER A 128 -12.86 2.13 -6.45
C SER A 128 -11.58 1.30 -6.36
N GLY A 129 -11.33 0.62 -5.24
CA GLY A 129 -10.16 -0.26 -5.06
C GLY A 129 -10.21 -1.45 -6.00
N ARG A 130 -11.35 -2.12 -6.10
CA ARG A 130 -11.59 -3.24 -7.02
C ARG A 130 -11.45 -2.80 -8.47
N TYR A 131 -12.08 -1.70 -8.88
CA TYR A 131 -11.96 -1.14 -10.21
C TYR A 131 -10.49 -0.91 -10.63
N TRP A 132 -9.70 -0.23 -9.79
CA TRP A 132 -8.29 0.03 -10.10
C TRP A 132 -7.44 -1.25 -10.09
N ARG A 133 -7.83 -2.26 -9.30
CA ARG A 133 -7.17 -3.58 -9.33
C ARG A 133 -7.42 -4.30 -10.66
N GLU A 134 -8.63 -4.27 -11.18
CA GLU A 134 -8.98 -4.81 -12.51
C GLU A 134 -8.21 -4.09 -13.61
N VAL A 135 -8.19 -2.76 -13.62
CA VAL A 135 -7.41 -1.96 -14.59
C VAL A 135 -5.92 -2.33 -14.56
N LYS A 136 -5.33 -2.57 -13.38
CA LYS A 136 -3.94 -3.06 -13.27
C LYS A 136 -3.79 -4.47 -13.85
N ASN A 137 -4.72 -5.36 -13.56
CA ASN A 137 -4.69 -6.74 -14.08
C ASN A 137 -4.74 -6.77 -15.60
N ASP A 138 -5.63 -6.00 -16.23
CA ASP A 138 -5.76 -5.90 -17.67
C ASP A 138 -4.49 -5.33 -18.33
N ARG A 139 -3.92 -4.31 -17.71
CA ARG A 139 -2.67 -3.67 -18.20
C ARG A 139 -1.48 -4.61 -18.16
N HIS A 140 -1.31 -5.38 -17.08
CA HIS A 140 -0.11 -6.19 -16.84
C HIS A 140 -0.32 -7.66 -17.18
N GLN A 141 -1.56 -8.11 -17.46
CA GLN A 141 -1.91 -9.48 -17.80
C GLN A 141 -1.25 -10.50 -16.87
N PHE A 142 -1.44 -10.33 -15.56
CA PHE A 142 -0.79 -11.14 -14.55
C PHE A 142 -1.06 -12.64 -14.75
N LYS A 143 0.02 -13.42 -14.78
CA LYS A 143 -0.02 -14.88 -14.91
C LYS A 143 0.73 -15.54 -13.77
N GLY A 144 0.34 -16.77 -13.42
CA GLY A 144 1.01 -17.56 -12.39
C GLY A 144 0.60 -17.21 -10.96
N ASN A 145 1.56 -17.20 -10.05
CA ASN A 145 1.33 -17.07 -8.60
C ASN A 145 1.12 -15.61 -8.18
N HIS A 146 0.06 -14.99 -8.68
CA HIS A 146 -0.38 -13.65 -8.27
C HIS A 146 -1.54 -13.78 -7.29
N ILE A 147 -1.45 -13.09 -6.14
CA ILE A 147 -2.45 -13.14 -5.08
C ILE A 147 -2.80 -11.74 -4.65
N ASP A 148 -4.09 -11.46 -4.63
CA ASP A 148 -4.67 -10.25 -4.09
C ASP A 148 -4.80 -10.32 -2.58
N ILE A 149 -4.47 -9.23 -1.90
CA ILE A 149 -4.67 -9.04 -0.46
C ILE A 149 -5.65 -7.88 -0.29
N PRO A 150 -6.95 -8.13 -0.44
CA PRO A 150 -7.97 -7.12 -0.19
C PRO A 150 -8.01 -6.80 1.31
N MET A 151 -8.17 -5.54 1.65
CA MET A 151 -8.39 -5.08 3.01
C MET A 151 -9.76 -4.45 3.13
N ASP A 152 -10.67 -5.14 3.78
CA ASP A 152 -11.91 -4.55 4.26
C ASP A 152 -11.59 -3.61 5.44
N LEU A 153 -12.01 -2.35 5.31
CA LEU A 153 -11.79 -1.34 6.36
C LEU A 153 -12.54 -1.66 7.67
N SER A 154 -13.56 -2.50 7.62
CA SER A 154 -14.31 -2.92 8.81
C SER A 154 -13.56 -3.97 9.64
N SER A 155 -12.74 -4.81 9.01
CA SER A 155 -11.98 -5.90 9.63
C SER A 155 -10.53 -5.55 9.95
N GLY A 156 -10.07 -4.36 9.53
CA GLY A 156 -8.72 -3.90 9.79
C GLY A 156 -8.48 -3.46 11.25
N LYS A 157 -7.22 -3.52 11.69
CA LYS A 157 -6.79 -3.01 13.00
C LYS A 157 -6.74 -1.49 13.00
N ARG A 158 -7.47 -0.86 13.92
CA ARG A 158 -7.40 0.60 14.08
C ARG A 158 -6.19 0.98 14.92
N VAL A 159 -5.30 1.76 14.33
CA VAL A 159 -4.13 2.36 14.99
C VAL A 159 -4.22 3.88 14.85
N GLY A 160 -4.55 4.58 15.93
CA GLY A 160 -4.92 5.99 15.88
C GLY A 160 -6.10 6.23 14.93
N ARG A 161 -5.86 6.97 13.85
CA ARG A 161 -6.85 7.24 12.80
C ARG A 161 -6.65 6.41 11.53
N ILE A 162 -5.72 5.48 11.53
CA ILE A 162 -5.39 4.62 10.40
C ILE A 162 -5.99 3.24 10.65
N ILE A 163 -6.50 2.61 9.60
CA ILE A 163 -6.90 1.20 9.62
C ILE A 163 -5.84 0.43 8.84
N LEU A 164 -5.29 -0.62 9.45
CA LEU A 164 -4.14 -1.38 8.98
C LEU A 164 -4.49 -2.85 8.76
N TYR A 165 -3.67 -3.57 8.01
CA TYR A 165 -3.74 -5.01 7.86
C TYR A 165 -3.52 -5.72 9.20
N THR A 166 -4.04 -6.95 9.33
CA THR A 166 -3.95 -7.78 10.54
C THR A 166 -3.36 -9.15 10.19
N ASP A 167 -3.07 -9.94 11.23
CA ASP A 167 -2.66 -11.34 11.06
C ASP A 167 -3.70 -12.16 10.31
N ASP A 168 -4.99 -11.85 10.44
CA ASP A 168 -6.06 -12.55 9.71
C ASP A 168 -5.90 -12.42 8.19
N HIS A 169 -5.47 -11.24 7.71
CA HIS A 169 -5.15 -11.06 6.29
C HIS A 169 -3.97 -11.95 5.86
N ILE A 170 -2.98 -12.15 6.75
CA ILE A 170 -1.83 -13.03 6.46
C ILE A 170 -2.26 -14.50 6.53
N PHE A 171 -3.14 -14.89 7.44
CA PHE A 171 -3.68 -16.25 7.48
C PHE A 171 -4.51 -16.57 6.23
N ALA A 172 -5.37 -15.65 5.79
CA ALA A 172 -6.11 -15.77 4.54
C ALA A 172 -5.16 -15.89 3.32
N LEU A 173 -4.09 -15.08 3.28
CA LEU A 173 -3.05 -15.15 2.26
C LEU A 173 -2.37 -16.52 2.25
N LYS A 174 -1.95 -17.04 3.41
CA LYS A 174 -1.32 -18.38 3.52
C LYS A 174 -2.26 -19.49 3.07
N LYS A 175 -3.55 -19.39 3.42
CA LYS A 175 -4.58 -20.34 2.95
C LYS A 175 -4.64 -20.33 1.42
N ARG A 176 -4.71 -19.16 0.80
CA ARG A 176 -4.73 -19.02 -0.66
C ARG A 176 -3.48 -19.57 -1.33
N MET A 177 -2.29 -19.34 -0.74
CA MET A 177 -1.04 -19.92 -1.22
C MET A 177 -1.06 -21.45 -1.19
N ASN A 178 -1.59 -22.06 -0.12
CA ASN A 178 -1.71 -23.52 -0.02
C ASN A 178 -2.67 -24.07 -1.08
N GLU A 179 -3.80 -23.41 -1.35
CA GLU A 179 -4.74 -23.80 -2.40
C GLU A 179 -4.09 -23.78 -3.80
N LEU A 180 -3.25 -22.79 -4.08
CA LEU A 180 -2.51 -22.71 -5.35
C LEU A 180 -1.44 -23.81 -5.45
N LEU A 181 -0.75 -24.10 -4.35
CA LEU A 181 0.26 -25.18 -4.31
C LEU A 181 -0.36 -26.58 -4.49
N ALA A 182 -1.59 -26.79 -4.04
CA ALA A 182 -2.29 -28.06 -4.19
C ALA A 182 -2.78 -28.32 -5.62
N LYS A 183 -2.84 -27.30 -6.48
CA LYS A 183 -3.27 -27.38 -7.88
C LYS A 183 -2.12 -27.57 -8.87
N THR A 184 -0.88 -27.55 -8.37
CA THR A 184 0.36 -27.66 -9.18
C THR A 184 1.05 -28.98 -8.90
#